data_aedbe963b79c943c627f5f39d3f390e4
#
_entry.id   aedbe963b79c943c627f5f39d3f390e4
#
_cell.length_a   1.000
_cell.length_b   1.000
_cell.length_c   1.000
_cell.angle_alpha   90.00
_cell.angle_beta   90.00
_cell.angle_gamma   90.00
#
_symmetry.space_group_name_H-M   'P 1'
#
loop_
_entity.id
_entity.type
_entity.pdbx_description
1 polymer ?
#
loop_
_entity_poly.entity_id
_entity_poly.type
_entity_poly.pdbx_seq_one_letter_code
_entity_poly.pdbx_strand_id
1 'polypeptide(L)'
;MKIGIPKEILSQEYRVSVNPETAKMLLQSSHELFIQSGAGIDSGYSDEDYSAHGCVIVESASEVFDRSELIVKVKEPSFEEVEMLSNKVIFTYLHLSSSKELTQKLLDCNVTGLAYETVVINNETPMLKPMSEIAGRLSLLDSIELLKKSKGGKGKLIAGTSLVDPANVLIIGGGIVGLNAMQMSLGLGASTTLLDINNDLLNDVKSKYPAVNIGESSKQIIEGILPMVDIVVGAVLTPGGKPATVVTKEMLSLMEPKSILSDVSIDQGGCFETSKPTTHGDPTVSYTHLTLPTIDRV
;
A
#
# COMPACT_ATOMS: atom_id res chain seq x y z
N MET A 1 -13.98 -26.55 -9.02
CA MET A 1 -14.47 -25.16 -8.98
C MET A 1 -13.97 -24.44 -10.22
N LYS A 2 -14.81 -23.59 -10.82
CA LYS A 2 -14.46 -22.73 -11.96
C LYS A 2 -13.99 -21.38 -11.46
N ILE A 3 -12.74 -21.02 -11.76
CA ILE A 3 -12.08 -19.83 -11.26
C ILE A 3 -11.80 -18.87 -12.43
N GLY A 4 -12.21 -17.63 -12.30
CA GLY A 4 -12.01 -16.60 -13.31
C GLY A 4 -11.00 -15.56 -12.88
N ILE A 5 -10.10 -15.20 -13.78
CA ILE A 5 -9.09 -14.17 -13.60
C ILE A 5 -9.29 -13.12 -14.70
N PRO A 6 -10.07 -12.06 -14.45
CA PRO A 6 -10.22 -10.96 -15.39
C PRO A 6 -8.96 -10.09 -15.38
N LYS A 7 -8.77 -9.32 -16.45
CA LYS A 7 -7.77 -8.26 -16.51
C LYS A 7 -8.18 -7.12 -15.56
N GLU A 8 -7.22 -6.55 -14.84
CA GLU A 8 -7.45 -5.37 -14.02
C GLU A 8 -7.76 -4.15 -14.91
N ILE A 9 -8.75 -3.36 -14.49
CA ILE A 9 -9.25 -2.19 -15.24
C ILE A 9 -8.93 -0.86 -14.57
N LEU A 10 -8.45 -0.90 -13.31
CA LEU A 10 -8.06 0.32 -12.62
C LEU A 10 -6.85 0.95 -13.30
N SER A 11 -6.89 2.26 -13.49
CA SER A 11 -5.78 2.99 -14.12
C SER A 11 -4.47 2.76 -13.37
N GLN A 12 -3.41 2.39 -14.10
CA GLN A 12 -2.08 2.08 -13.58
C GLN A 12 -2.02 0.83 -12.66
N GLU A 13 -3.02 -0.05 -12.71
CA GLU A 13 -2.92 -1.38 -12.14
C GLU A 13 -2.40 -2.35 -13.19
N TYR A 14 -1.19 -2.83 -12.99
CA TYR A 14 -0.45 -3.69 -13.92
C TYR A 14 -0.31 -5.13 -13.44
N ARG A 15 -0.81 -5.43 -12.23
CA ARG A 15 -0.69 -6.76 -11.62
C ARG A 15 -1.77 -7.69 -12.16
N VAL A 16 -1.46 -8.99 -12.08
CA VAL A 16 -2.43 -10.07 -12.27
C VAL A 16 -2.56 -10.85 -10.97
N SER A 17 -3.77 -11.25 -10.61
CA SER A 17 -4.04 -11.93 -9.33
C SER A 17 -3.46 -13.34 -9.21
N VAL A 18 -3.28 -14.01 -10.33
CA VAL A 18 -2.76 -15.40 -10.40
C VAL A 18 -1.69 -15.47 -11.48
N ASN A 19 -0.46 -15.80 -11.11
CA ASN A 19 0.62 -16.04 -12.07
C ASN A 19 0.55 -17.48 -12.64
N PRO A 20 1.26 -17.81 -13.75
CA PRO A 20 1.20 -19.12 -14.38
C PRO A 20 1.55 -20.30 -13.47
N GLU A 21 2.51 -20.13 -12.55
CA GLU A 21 2.87 -21.20 -11.60
C GLU A 21 1.74 -21.48 -10.60
N THR A 22 1.10 -20.44 -10.07
CA THR A 22 -0.08 -20.59 -9.21
C THR A 22 -1.25 -21.20 -9.97
N ALA A 23 -1.46 -20.78 -11.23
CA ALA A 23 -2.47 -21.36 -12.11
C ALA A 23 -2.27 -22.88 -12.29
N LYS A 24 -1.04 -23.31 -12.55
CA LYS A 24 -0.67 -24.72 -12.62
C LYS A 24 -1.02 -25.50 -11.34
N MET A 25 -0.73 -24.92 -10.16
CA MET A 25 -1.06 -25.55 -8.87
C MET A 25 -2.58 -25.71 -8.68
N LEU A 26 -3.35 -24.69 -9.07
CA LEU A 26 -4.82 -24.74 -8.99
C LEU A 26 -5.41 -25.80 -9.94
N LEU A 27 -4.88 -25.91 -11.18
CA LEU A 27 -5.28 -26.94 -12.13
C LEU A 27 -4.97 -28.36 -11.60
N GLN A 28 -3.81 -28.57 -10.97
CA GLN A 28 -3.45 -29.83 -10.31
C GLN A 28 -4.41 -30.19 -9.17
N SER A 29 -5.03 -29.17 -8.54
CA SER A 29 -6.07 -29.34 -7.51
C SER A 29 -7.48 -29.53 -8.09
N SER A 30 -7.58 -29.88 -9.38
CA SER A 30 -8.84 -30.15 -10.09
C SER A 30 -9.78 -28.93 -10.20
N HIS A 31 -9.20 -27.73 -10.30
CA HIS A 31 -9.94 -26.51 -10.67
C HIS A 31 -9.86 -26.28 -12.18
N GLU A 32 -10.82 -25.55 -12.73
CA GLU A 32 -10.79 -25.04 -14.10
C GLU A 32 -10.52 -23.53 -14.04
N LEU A 33 -9.58 -23.02 -14.85
CA LEU A 33 -9.20 -21.63 -14.87
C LEU A 33 -9.54 -20.96 -16.20
N PHE A 34 -10.24 -19.81 -16.10
CA PHE A 34 -10.59 -18.94 -17.20
C PHE A 34 -9.84 -17.62 -17.03
N ILE A 35 -8.90 -17.33 -17.92
CA ILE A 35 -8.05 -16.14 -17.88
C ILE A 35 -8.48 -15.21 -19.01
N GLN A 36 -8.73 -13.93 -18.72
CA GLN A 36 -8.98 -12.96 -19.79
C GLN A 36 -7.70 -12.74 -20.60
N SER A 37 -7.82 -12.72 -21.92
CA SER A 37 -6.70 -12.44 -22.81
C SER A 37 -5.99 -11.15 -22.42
N GLY A 38 -4.67 -11.22 -22.33
CA GLY A 38 -3.82 -10.11 -21.93
C GLY A 38 -3.85 -9.74 -20.44
N ALA A 39 -4.47 -10.55 -19.58
CA ALA A 39 -4.55 -10.24 -18.14
C ALA A 39 -3.16 -10.22 -17.46
N GLY A 40 -2.23 -11.05 -17.93
CA GLY A 40 -0.88 -11.17 -17.36
C GLY A 40 0.20 -10.32 -18.04
N ILE A 41 -0.08 -9.70 -19.18
CA ILE A 41 0.94 -9.08 -20.05
C ILE A 41 1.74 -8.02 -19.30
N ASP A 42 1.05 -7.13 -18.58
CA ASP A 42 1.71 -6.04 -17.85
C ASP A 42 2.53 -6.53 -16.65
N SER A 43 2.29 -7.78 -16.18
CA SER A 43 3.09 -8.49 -15.18
C SER A 43 4.18 -9.39 -15.80
N GLY A 44 4.35 -9.37 -17.13
CA GLY A 44 5.36 -10.14 -17.85
C GLY A 44 4.95 -11.57 -18.20
N TYR A 45 3.66 -11.90 -18.16
CA TYR A 45 3.12 -13.22 -18.49
C TYR A 45 2.23 -13.15 -19.72
N SER A 46 2.56 -13.94 -20.76
CA SER A 46 1.76 -14.05 -21.97
C SER A 46 0.56 -14.99 -21.80
N ASP A 47 -0.40 -14.95 -22.70
CA ASP A 47 -1.52 -15.90 -22.75
C ASP A 47 -1.04 -17.34 -22.98
N GLU A 48 0.08 -17.50 -23.72
CA GLU A 48 0.72 -18.78 -23.95
C GLU A 48 1.29 -19.40 -22.67
N ASP A 49 1.82 -18.57 -21.74
CA ASP A 49 2.33 -19.06 -20.45
C ASP A 49 1.22 -19.71 -19.61
N TYR A 50 0.00 -19.17 -19.68
CA TYR A 50 -1.16 -19.77 -19.00
C TYR A 50 -1.72 -20.97 -19.74
N SER A 51 -1.89 -20.89 -21.06
CA SER A 51 -2.46 -21.96 -21.86
C SER A 51 -1.58 -23.21 -21.90
N ALA A 52 -0.24 -23.05 -21.85
CA ALA A 52 0.71 -24.16 -21.72
C ALA A 52 0.50 -25.01 -20.48
N HIS A 53 -0.10 -24.49 -19.42
CA HIS A 53 -0.48 -25.24 -18.22
C HIS A 53 -1.91 -25.79 -18.27
N GLY A 54 -2.71 -25.42 -19.28
CA GLY A 54 -4.09 -25.90 -19.45
C GLY A 54 -5.16 -24.91 -19.01
N CYS A 55 -4.81 -23.64 -18.79
CA CYS A 55 -5.81 -22.57 -18.58
C CYS A 55 -6.56 -22.29 -19.89
N VAL A 56 -7.83 -21.92 -19.78
CA VAL A 56 -8.65 -21.48 -20.91
C VAL A 56 -8.55 -19.97 -21.02
N ILE A 57 -8.00 -19.51 -22.14
CA ILE A 57 -7.97 -18.07 -22.45
C ILE A 57 -9.32 -17.67 -23.06
N VAL A 58 -9.88 -16.57 -22.60
CA VAL A 58 -11.16 -16.00 -23.08
C VAL A 58 -10.99 -14.53 -23.43
N GLU A 59 -11.78 -14.03 -24.38
CA GLU A 59 -11.53 -12.71 -24.98
C GLU A 59 -12.04 -11.55 -24.10
N SER A 60 -13.08 -11.76 -23.29
CA SER A 60 -13.74 -10.67 -22.57
C SER A 60 -13.89 -10.95 -21.08
N ALA A 61 -13.94 -9.87 -20.27
CA ALA A 61 -14.27 -9.95 -18.86
C ALA A 61 -15.65 -10.63 -18.66
N SER A 62 -16.67 -10.27 -19.43
CA SER A 62 -18.01 -10.88 -19.34
C SER A 62 -17.94 -12.40 -19.45
N GLU A 63 -17.16 -12.92 -20.40
CA GLU A 63 -16.98 -14.37 -20.55
C GLU A 63 -16.26 -14.99 -19.33
N VAL A 64 -15.28 -14.32 -18.74
CA VAL A 64 -14.65 -14.75 -17.49
C VAL A 64 -15.69 -14.87 -16.38
N PHE A 65 -16.47 -13.80 -16.17
CA PHE A 65 -17.48 -13.76 -15.12
C PHE A 65 -18.56 -14.83 -15.35
N ASP A 66 -19.06 -14.98 -16.57
CA ASP A 66 -20.14 -15.92 -16.88
C ASP A 66 -19.73 -17.40 -16.64
N ARG A 67 -18.50 -17.75 -16.98
CA ARG A 67 -18.00 -19.13 -16.88
C ARG A 67 -17.51 -19.52 -15.48
N SER A 68 -17.38 -18.56 -14.54
CA SER A 68 -16.71 -18.78 -13.27
C SER A 68 -17.67 -18.71 -12.08
N GLU A 69 -17.34 -19.49 -11.04
CA GLU A 69 -18.01 -19.52 -9.72
C GLU A 69 -17.28 -18.59 -8.73
N LEU A 70 -15.96 -18.52 -8.85
CA LEU A 70 -15.06 -17.68 -8.06
C LEU A 70 -14.31 -16.75 -9.00
N ILE A 71 -14.36 -15.46 -8.74
CA ILE A 71 -13.53 -14.46 -9.41
C ILE A 71 -12.38 -14.08 -8.48
N VAL A 72 -11.15 -14.09 -9.02
CA VAL A 72 -9.94 -13.70 -8.31
C VAL A 72 -9.34 -12.48 -8.98
N LYS A 73 -9.24 -11.37 -8.23
CA LYS A 73 -8.72 -10.08 -8.70
C LYS A 73 -7.63 -9.57 -7.76
N VAL A 74 -6.96 -8.50 -8.14
CA VAL A 74 -6.09 -7.74 -7.25
C VAL A 74 -6.85 -6.64 -6.56
N LYS A 75 -7.57 -5.79 -7.31
CA LYS A 75 -8.29 -4.63 -6.79
C LYS A 75 -9.80 -4.91 -6.63
N GLU A 76 -10.44 -4.03 -5.86
CA GLU A 76 -11.88 -4.01 -5.71
C GLU A 76 -12.61 -3.95 -7.06
N PRO A 77 -13.76 -4.58 -7.19
CA PRO A 77 -14.51 -4.57 -8.44
C PRO A 77 -15.13 -3.21 -8.72
N SER A 78 -15.21 -2.82 -9.99
CA SER A 78 -16.03 -1.68 -10.42
C SER A 78 -17.52 -1.95 -10.22
N PHE A 79 -18.34 -0.90 -10.31
CA PHE A 79 -19.81 -1.07 -10.20
C PHE A 79 -20.37 -1.98 -11.30
N GLU A 80 -19.81 -1.92 -12.51
CA GLU A 80 -20.19 -2.79 -13.62
C GLU A 80 -19.76 -4.25 -13.37
N GLU A 81 -18.56 -4.46 -12.83
CA GLU A 81 -18.10 -5.80 -12.45
C GLU A 81 -18.96 -6.41 -11.32
N VAL A 82 -19.45 -5.59 -10.37
CA VAL A 82 -20.36 -6.08 -9.30
C VAL A 82 -21.65 -6.63 -9.87
N GLU A 83 -22.18 -6.05 -10.94
CA GLU A 83 -23.39 -6.58 -11.61
C GLU A 83 -23.13 -7.98 -12.20
N MET A 84 -21.94 -8.20 -12.81
CA MET A 84 -21.54 -9.50 -13.33
C MET A 84 -21.21 -10.53 -12.22
N LEU A 85 -20.95 -10.06 -10.98
CA LEU A 85 -20.70 -10.89 -9.80
C LEU A 85 -21.98 -11.39 -9.10
N SER A 86 -23.16 -11.06 -9.58
CA SER A 86 -24.43 -11.43 -8.92
C SER A 86 -24.48 -12.92 -8.56
N ASN A 87 -24.71 -13.20 -7.26
CA ASN A 87 -24.69 -14.55 -6.67
C ASN A 87 -23.39 -15.35 -6.84
N LYS A 88 -22.24 -14.68 -7.01
CA LYS A 88 -20.93 -15.30 -7.15
C LYS A 88 -20.03 -14.97 -5.96
N VAL A 89 -18.84 -15.60 -5.95
CA VAL A 89 -17.79 -15.35 -4.97
C VAL A 89 -16.69 -14.50 -5.61
N ILE A 90 -16.21 -13.49 -4.90
CA ILE A 90 -15.01 -12.73 -5.27
C ILE A 90 -13.95 -12.85 -4.18
N PHE A 91 -12.68 -13.01 -4.57
CA PHE A 91 -11.51 -13.03 -3.71
C PHE A 91 -10.51 -11.98 -4.20
N THR A 92 -10.36 -10.89 -3.45
CA THR A 92 -9.59 -9.70 -3.83
C THR A 92 -9.33 -8.80 -2.62
N TYR A 93 -8.52 -7.73 -2.76
CA TYR A 93 -8.57 -6.60 -1.83
C TYR A 93 -9.89 -5.86 -2.03
N LEU A 94 -10.75 -5.85 -1.04
CA LEU A 94 -12.09 -5.25 -1.13
C LEU A 94 -12.15 -3.80 -0.66
N HIS A 95 -11.30 -3.40 0.28
CA HIS A 95 -11.25 -2.04 0.84
C HIS A 95 -12.62 -1.46 1.24
N LEU A 96 -13.52 -2.28 1.77
CA LEU A 96 -14.93 -1.92 2.02
C LEU A 96 -15.10 -0.69 2.94
N SER A 97 -14.15 -0.44 3.83
CA SER A 97 -14.15 0.74 4.69
C SER A 97 -14.04 2.06 3.93
N SER A 98 -13.52 2.05 2.71
CA SER A 98 -13.32 3.24 1.87
C SER A 98 -14.56 3.63 1.06
N SER A 99 -15.50 2.69 0.80
CA SER A 99 -16.68 2.93 -0.04
C SER A 99 -17.93 2.23 0.49
N LYS A 100 -18.81 3.04 1.10
CA LYS A 100 -20.14 2.57 1.53
C LYS A 100 -21.00 2.15 0.33
N GLU A 101 -20.87 2.86 -0.79
CA GLU A 101 -21.64 2.59 -2.00
C GLU A 101 -21.27 1.24 -2.62
N LEU A 102 -19.97 0.95 -2.72
CA LEU A 102 -19.50 -0.36 -3.19
C LEU A 102 -19.98 -1.48 -2.26
N THR A 103 -19.87 -1.27 -0.94
CA THR A 103 -20.35 -2.24 0.05
C THR A 103 -21.86 -2.54 -0.15
N GLN A 104 -22.67 -1.50 -0.30
CA GLN A 104 -24.10 -1.67 -0.51
C GLN A 104 -24.41 -2.38 -1.84
N LYS A 105 -23.72 -2.01 -2.93
CA LYS A 105 -23.88 -2.66 -4.23
C LYS A 105 -23.56 -4.15 -4.19
N LEU A 106 -22.48 -4.54 -3.49
CA LEU A 106 -22.10 -5.95 -3.30
C LEU A 106 -23.19 -6.73 -2.54
N LEU A 107 -23.78 -6.12 -1.50
CA LEU A 107 -24.90 -6.70 -0.76
C LEU A 107 -26.16 -6.84 -1.64
N ASP A 108 -26.52 -5.81 -2.40
CA ASP A 108 -27.68 -5.80 -3.28
C ASP A 108 -27.58 -6.87 -4.39
N CYS A 109 -26.36 -7.14 -4.86
CA CYS A 109 -26.06 -8.20 -5.84
C CYS A 109 -25.83 -9.58 -5.21
N ASN A 110 -25.99 -9.73 -3.88
CA ASN A 110 -25.78 -10.98 -3.16
C ASN A 110 -24.39 -11.60 -3.44
N VAL A 111 -23.35 -10.75 -3.49
CA VAL A 111 -21.96 -11.18 -3.72
C VAL A 111 -21.34 -11.70 -2.42
N THR A 112 -20.70 -12.87 -2.47
CA THR A 112 -19.88 -13.35 -1.36
C THR A 112 -18.46 -12.82 -1.51
N GLY A 113 -18.10 -11.83 -0.70
CA GLY A 113 -16.76 -11.21 -0.71
C GLY A 113 -15.80 -11.90 0.26
N LEU A 114 -14.66 -12.34 -0.25
CA LEU A 114 -13.51 -12.78 0.53
C LEU A 114 -12.42 -11.72 0.39
N ALA A 115 -12.14 -10.98 1.45
CA ALA A 115 -11.18 -9.89 1.42
C ALA A 115 -9.76 -10.40 1.74
N TYR A 116 -8.78 -10.15 0.86
CA TYR A 116 -7.37 -10.50 1.09
C TYR A 116 -6.85 -9.94 2.41
N GLU A 117 -7.23 -8.69 2.72
CA GLU A 117 -6.78 -7.98 3.92
C GLU A 117 -7.29 -8.58 5.23
N THR A 118 -8.30 -9.45 5.17
CA THR A 118 -8.88 -10.11 6.35
C THR A 118 -8.50 -11.58 6.50
N VAL A 119 -7.72 -12.14 5.55
CA VAL A 119 -7.24 -13.52 5.65
C VAL A 119 -6.20 -13.61 6.77
N VAL A 120 -6.49 -14.42 7.79
CA VAL A 120 -5.61 -14.65 8.94
C VAL A 120 -5.19 -16.12 8.97
N ILE A 121 -3.89 -16.39 9.00
CA ILE A 121 -3.29 -17.72 9.15
C ILE A 121 -2.24 -17.61 10.27
N ASN A 122 -2.36 -18.41 11.33
CA ASN A 122 -1.45 -18.40 12.48
C ASN A 122 -1.23 -16.99 13.09
N ASN A 123 -2.30 -16.20 13.23
CA ASN A 123 -2.29 -14.81 13.69
C ASN A 123 -1.51 -13.81 12.80
N GLU A 124 -1.17 -14.19 11.58
CA GLU A 124 -0.60 -13.30 10.57
C GLU A 124 -1.60 -13.04 9.45
N THR A 125 -1.45 -11.92 8.76
CA THR A 125 -2.23 -11.55 7.57
C THR A 125 -1.36 -11.73 6.31
N PRO A 126 -1.18 -12.99 5.81
CA PRO A 126 -0.19 -13.30 4.79
C PRO A 126 -0.45 -12.63 3.44
N MET A 127 -1.71 -12.29 3.14
CA MET A 127 -2.06 -11.59 1.91
C MET A 127 -1.80 -10.08 2.01
N LEU A 128 -1.97 -9.48 3.21
CA LEU A 128 -1.74 -8.05 3.45
C LEU A 128 -0.25 -7.72 3.66
N LYS A 129 0.50 -8.62 4.31
CA LYS A 129 1.90 -8.40 4.69
C LYS A 129 2.80 -7.96 3.52
N PRO A 130 2.82 -8.62 2.34
CA PRO A 130 3.65 -8.20 1.22
C PRO A 130 3.33 -6.78 0.72
N MET A 131 2.06 -6.40 0.71
CA MET A 131 1.64 -5.05 0.31
C MET A 131 2.13 -4.01 1.30
N SER A 132 2.02 -4.29 2.60
CA SER A 132 2.54 -3.43 3.66
C SER A 132 4.06 -3.27 3.59
N GLU A 133 4.80 -4.33 3.24
CA GLU A 133 6.25 -4.28 3.05
C GLU A 133 6.63 -3.39 1.86
N ILE A 134 5.92 -3.53 0.73
CA ILE A 134 6.11 -2.71 -0.47
C ILE A 134 5.75 -1.26 -0.18
N ALA A 135 4.59 -1.01 0.44
CA ALA A 135 4.14 0.34 0.78
C ALA A 135 5.15 1.11 1.63
N GLY A 136 5.70 0.45 2.67
CA GLY A 136 6.74 1.04 3.51
C GLY A 136 7.98 1.45 2.74
N ARG A 137 8.43 0.65 1.79
CA ARG A 137 9.60 0.96 0.95
C ARG A 137 9.33 2.04 -0.07
N LEU A 138 8.17 1.96 -0.76
CA LEU A 138 7.77 2.96 -1.75
C LEU A 138 7.57 4.33 -1.11
N SER A 139 6.99 4.41 0.11
CA SER A 139 6.79 5.67 0.82
C SER A 139 8.07 6.50 0.92
N LEU A 140 9.19 5.82 1.13
CA LEU A 140 10.48 6.48 1.20
C LEU A 140 11.04 6.81 -0.19
N LEU A 141 10.93 5.91 -1.17
CA LEU A 141 11.42 6.16 -2.54
C LEU A 141 10.72 7.37 -3.17
N ASP A 142 9.41 7.45 -3.06
CA ASP A 142 8.63 8.56 -3.59
C ASP A 142 8.94 9.87 -2.84
N SER A 143 9.13 9.80 -1.51
CA SER A 143 9.56 10.94 -0.72
C SER A 143 10.94 11.47 -1.14
N ILE A 144 11.88 10.58 -1.46
CA ILE A 144 13.22 10.95 -1.95
C ILE A 144 13.13 11.60 -3.33
N GLU A 145 12.27 11.09 -4.22
CA GLU A 145 12.04 11.70 -5.54
C GLU A 145 11.51 13.13 -5.38
N LEU A 146 10.55 13.35 -4.49
CA LEU A 146 9.98 14.66 -4.21
C LEU A 146 10.92 15.59 -3.45
N LEU A 147 11.92 15.07 -2.73
CA LEU A 147 12.93 15.87 -2.03
C LEU A 147 13.89 16.56 -3.01
N LYS A 148 13.99 16.08 -4.27
CA LYS A 148 14.85 16.65 -5.30
C LYS A 148 14.44 18.08 -5.66
N LYS A 149 15.43 18.94 -5.95
CA LYS A 149 15.20 20.35 -6.34
C LYS A 149 14.37 20.47 -7.62
N SER A 150 14.57 19.54 -8.58
CA SER A 150 13.82 19.47 -9.85
C SER A 150 12.33 19.15 -9.67
N LYS A 151 11.94 18.59 -8.51
CA LYS A 151 10.55 18.30 -8.12
C LYS A 151 9.98 19.34 -7.14
N GLY A 152 10.69 20.42 -6.89
CA GLY A 152 10.27 21.47 -5.97
C GLY A 152 10.71 21.28 -4.51
N GLY A 153 11.34 20.14 -4.18
CA GLY A 153 11.81 19.80 -2.84
C GLY A 153 12.98 20.65 -2.33
N LYS A 154 13.51 20.29 -1.15
CA LYS A 154 14.65 20.95 -0.52
C LYS A 154 15.94 20.82 -1.33
N GLY A 155 16.10 19.76 -2.13
CA GLY A 155 17.33 19.43 -2.84
C GLY A 155 18.37 18.79 -1.93
N LYS A 156 17.95 18.06 -0.89
CA LYS A 156 18.81 17.37 0.06
C LYS A 156 19.04 15.92 -0.38
N LEU A 157 20.28 15.47 -0.27
CA LEU A 157 20.66 14.08 -0.57
C LEU A 157 20.36 13.19 0.64
N ILE A 158 19.68 12.06 0.40
CA ILE A 158 19.22 11.17 1.49
C ILE A 158 20.40 10.67 2.35
N ALA A 159 21.50 10.24 1.72
CA ALA A 159 22.68 9.69 2.39
C ALA A 159 23.68 10.75 2.87
N GLY A 160 23.49 12.03 2.51
CA GLY A 160 24.52 13.04 2.70
C GLY A 160 25.81 12.73 1.92
N THR A 161 26.91 13.37 2.32
CA THR A 161 28.28 13.16 1.81
C THR A 161 29.28 13.35 2.96
N SER A 162 30.57 13.27 2.68
CA SER A 162 31.62 13.61 3.67
C SER A 162 31.58 15.07 4.18
N LEU A 163 30.83 15.94 3.46
CA LEU A 163 30.74 17.38 3.78
C LEU A 163 29.32 17.85 4.10
N VAL A 164 28.33 17.03 3.88
CA VAL A 164 26.89 17.37 4.06
C VAL A 164 26.19 16.25 4.81
N ASP A 165 25.49 16.62 5.88
CA ASP A 165 24.74 15.68 6.69
C ASP A 165 23.63 14.99 5.88
N PRO A 166 23.32 13.71 6.19
CA PRO A 166 22.20 12.98 5.58
C PRO A 166 20.85 13.65 5.88
N ALA A 167 19.84 13.28 5.14
CA ALA A 167 18.46 13.69 5.44
C ALA A 167 17.98 13.04 6.73
N ASN A 168 17.17 13.79 7.49
CA ASN A 168 16.51 13.30 8.69
C ASN A 168 15.14 12.73 8.33
N VAL A 169 14.93 11.46 8.62
CA VAL A 169 13.69 10.72 8.36
C VAL A 169 13.03 10.34 9.68
N LEU A 170 11.81 10.80 9.88
CA LEU A 170 10.96 10.43 11.01
C LEU A 170 9.91 9.41 10.53
N ILE A 171 9.80 8.29 11.20
CA ILE A 171 8.80 7.25 10.95
C ILE A 171 7.93 7.13 12.20
N ILE A 172 6.61 7.26 12.04
CA ILE A 172 5.64 7.18 13.12
C ILE A 172 4.80 5.92 12.92
N GLY A 173 4.97 4.94 13.82
CA GLY A 173 4.40 3.60 13.75
C GLY A 173 5.42 2.54 13.36
N GLY A 174 5.65 1.56 14.23
CA GLY A 174 6.61 0.46 14.08
C GLY A 174 6.00 -0.85 13.58
N GLY A 175 4.84 -0.79 12.93
CA GLY A 175 4.23 -1.94 12.24
C GLY A 175 5.02 -2.37 11.00
N ILE A 176 4.45 -3.29 10.19
CA ILE A 176 5.14 -3.83 8.99
C ILE A 176 5.56 -2.70 8.04
N VAL A 177 4.66 -1.74 7.78
CA VAL A 177 4.94 -0.57 6.93
C VAL A 177 6.12 0.23 7.47
N GLY A 178 6.04 0.66 8.74
CA GLY A 178 7.07 1.52 9.34
C GLY A 178 8.42 0.84 9.46
N LEU A 179 8.46 -0.45 9.80
CA LEU A 179 9.72 -1.20 9.85
C LEU A 179 10.38 -1.32 8.46
N ASN A 180 9.60 -1.50 7.40
CA ASN A 180 10.15 -1.54 6.03
C ASN A 180 10.60 -0.16 5.54
N ALA A 181 9.88 0.91 5.88
CA ALA A 181 10.34 2.28 5.65
C ALA A 181 11.65 2.57 6.40
N MET A 182 11.74 2.16 7.67
CA MET A 182 12.94 2.29 8.49
C MET A 182 14.13 1.55 7.90
N GLN A 183 13.95 0.29 7.51
CA GLN A 183 15.02 -0.52 6.89
C GLN A 183 15.53 0.12 5.60
N MET A 184 14.60 0.61 4.77
CA MET A 184 14.97 1.31 3.53
C MET A 184 15.72 2.60 3.81
N SER A 185 15.26 3.40 4.78
CA SER A 185 15.87 4.65 5.21
C SER A 185 17.31 4.44 5.71
N LEU A 186 17.52 3.47 6.60
CA LEU A 186 18.84 3.10 7.10
C LEU A 186 19.74 2.57 5.98
N GLY A 187 19.20 1.71 5.10
CA GLY A 187 19.93 1.15 3.96
C GLY A 187 20.41 2.21 2.97
N LEU A 188 19.70 3.32 2.86
CA LEU A 188 20.07 4.46 2.02
C LEU A 188 20.96 5.47 2.75
N GLY A 189 21.31 5.24 4.02
CA GLY A 189 22.23 6.09 4.78
C GLY A 189 21.61 7.34 5.39
N ALA A 190 20.28 7.39 5.55
CA ALA A 190 19.60 8.51 6.21
C ALA A 190 19.79 8.48 7.73
N SER A 191 19.66 9.64 8.38
CA SER A 191 19.47 9.75 9.82
C SER A 191 18.03 9.39 10.16
N THR A 192 17.80 8.20 10.74
CA THR A 192 16.47 7.63 10.88
C THR A 192 16.01 7.60 12.34
N THR A 193 14.81 8.09 12.60
CA THR A 193 14.13 8.01 13.90
C THR A 193 12.82 7.25 13.73
N LEU A 194 12.59 6.22 14.56
CA LEU A 194 11.33 5.47 14.65
C LEU A 194 10.62 5.78 15.95
N LEU A 195 9.36 6.17 15.87
CA LEU A 195 8.48 6.36 17.01
C LEU A 195 7.37 5.32 17.00
N ASP A 196 7.10 4.72 18.16
CA ASP A 196 5.97 3.83 18.38
C ASP A 196 5.46 3.96 19.83
N ILE A 197 4.24 3.52 20.11
CA ILE A 197 3.70 3.44 21.47
C ILE A 197 4.15 2.18 22.21
N ASN A 198 4.67 1.18 21.49
CA ASN A 198 5.11 -0.10 22.03
C ASN A 198 6.62 -0.08 22.33
N ASN A 199 6.97 0.10 23.58
CA ASN A 199 8.36 0.16 24.02
C ASN A 199 9.13 -1.16 23.84
N ASP A 200 8.47 -2.32 23.94
CA ASP A 200 9.11 -3.62 23.73
C ASP A 200 9.53 -3.77 22.26
N LEU A 201 8.65 -3.38 21.33
CA LEU A 201 8.98 -3.32 19.90
C LEU A 201 10.16 -2.38 19.65
N LEU A 202 10.18 -1.18 20.23
CA LEU A 202 11.26 -0.22 20.08
C LEU A 202 12.60 -0.79 20.58
N ASN A 203 12.63 -1.46 21.71
CA ASN A 203 13.82 -2.10 22.27
C ASN A 203 14.34 -3.23 21.36
N ASP A 204 13.44 -4.06 20.84
CA ASP A 204 13.76 -5.10 19.86
C ASP A 204 14.38 -4.51 18.59
N VAL A 205 13.77 -3.44 18.06
CA VAL A 205 14.28 -2.73 16.88
C VAL A 205 15.66 -2.15 17.15
N LYS A 206 15.86 -1.48 18.31
CA LYS A 206 17.17 -0.89 18.67
C LYS A 206 18.25 -1.94 18.78
N SER A 207 17.93 -3.12 19.31
CA SER A 207 18.85 -4.24 19.40
C SER A 207 19.29 -4.75 18.02
N LYS A 208 18.36 -4.84 17.07
CA LYS A 208 18.62 -5.34 15.70
C LYS A 208 19.25 -4.29 14.79
N TYR A 209 18.91 -3.02 15.01
CA TYR A 209 19.34 -1.88 14.20
C TYR A 209 19.93 -0.77 15.09
N PRO A 210 21.18 -0.91 15.58
CA PRO A 210 21.77 0.03 16.54
C PRO A 210 21.85 1.48 16.01
N ALA A 211 21.87 1.68 14.69
CA ALA A 211 21.96 3.00 14.07
C ALA A 211 20.62 3.79 14.10
N VAL A 212 19.48 3.14 14.36
CA VAL A 212 18.19 3.84 14.42
C VAL A 212 18.06 4.59 15.75
N ASN A 213 17.51 5.81 15.70
CA ASN A 213 17.00 6.50 16.88
C ASN A 213 15.59 6.01 17.16
N ILE A 214 15.28 5.74 18.42
CA ILE A 214 13.94 5.29 18.83
C ILE A 214 13.36 6.23 19.88
N GLY A 215 12.04 6.30 19.98
CA GLY A 215 11.34 7.05 21.00
C GLY A 215 9.86 6.69 21.08
N GLU A 216 9.26 6.94 22.25
CA GLU A 216 7.82 6.77 22.43
C GLU A 216 7.05 7.79 21.57
N SER A 217 6.02 7.33 20.85
CA SER A 217 5.17 8.18 20.02
C SER A 217 4.23 9.02 20.90
N SER A 218 4.61 10.27 21.13
CA SER A 218 3.77 11.24 21.83
C SER A 218 3.78 12.59 21.10
N LYS A 219 2.73 13.39 21.31
CA LYS A 219 2.63 14.71 20.69
C LYS A 219 3.87 15.56 20.97
N GLN A 220 4.33 15.60 22.22
CA GLN A 220 5.48 16.40 22.65
C GLN A 220 6.79 15.96 21.94
N ILE A 221 7.02 14.66 21.81
CA ILE A 221 8.21 14.12 21.14
C ILE A 221 8.16 14.43 19.64
N ILE A 222 7.01 14.24 19.01
CA ILE A 222 6.83 14.55 17.58
C ILE A 222 7.07 16.04 17.33
N GLU A 223 6.45 16.95 18.10
CA GLU A 223 6.66 18.40 18.00
C GLU A 223 8.12 18.80 18.17
N GLY A 224 8.86 18.14 19.06
CA GLY A 224 10.28 18.39 19.28
C GLY A 224 11.18 17.96 18.12
N ILE A 225 10.78 16.97 17.33
CA ILE A 225 11.57 16.43 16.21
C ILE A 225 11.23 17.13 14.89
N LEU A 226 9.98 17.48 14.65
CA LEU A 226 9.49 18.05 13.38
C LEU A 226 10.33 19.21 12.82
N PRO A 227 10.90 20.15 13.61
CA PRO A 227 11.72 21.24 13.07
C PRO A 227 12.98 20.78 12.33
N MET A 228 13.49 19.59 12.63
CA MET A 228 14.74 19.06 12.06
C MET A 228 14.51 18.04 10.95
N VAL A 229 13.25 17.67 10.64
CA VAL A 229 12.94 16.54 9.77
C VAL A 229 12.80 16.99 8.32
N ASP A 230 13.33 16.19 7.42
CA ASP A 230 13.20 16.38 5.97
C ASP A 230 12.04 15.52 5.39
N ILE A 231 11.86 14.31 5.93
CA ILE A 231 10.80 13.35 5.52
C ILE A 231 10.11 12.80 6.77
N VAL A 232 8.78 12.84 6.79
CA VAL A 232 7.95 12.14 7.79
C VAL A 232 7.16 11.03 7.09
N VAL A 233 7.24 9.81 7.60
CA VAL A 233 6.42 8.67 7.14
C VAL A 233 5.42 8.33 8.22
N GLY A 234 4.13 8.45 7.92
CA GLY A 234 3.03 8.02 8.77
C GLY A 234 2.63 6.58 8.46
N ALA A 235 2.81 5.69 9.44
CA ALA A 235 2.57 4.25 9.30
C ALA A 235 1.75 3.72 10.49
N VAL A 236 0.77 4.50 10.94
CA VAL A 236 -0.09 4.16 12.08
C VAL A 236 -1.29 3.37 11.60
N LEU A 237 -1.48 2.19 12.17
CA LEU A 237 -2.63 1.32 11.91
C LEU A 237 -3.51 1.22 13.16
N THR A 238 -4.83 1.38 12.99
CA THR A 238 -5.81 1.04 14.01
C THR A 238 -6.69 -0.09 13.47
N PRO A 239 -6.60 -1.31 14.00
CA PRO A 239 -7.41 -2.42 13.51
C PRO A 239 -8.90 -2.11 13.55
N GLY A 240 -9.58 -2.18 12.41
CA GLY A 240 -11.03 -1.95 12.30
C GLY A 240 -11.50 -0.51 12.49
N GLY A 241 -10.60 0.47 12.52
CA GLY A 241 -10.94 1.87 12.75
C GLY A 241 -10.06 2.86 11.98
N LYS A 242 -10.41 4.14 12.07
CA LYS A 242 -9.59 5.22 11.54
C LYS A 242 -8.32 5.37 12.39
N PRO A 243 -7.13 5.56 11.79
CA PRO A 243 -5.90 5.84 12.51
C PRO A 243 -6.01 7.09 13.40
N ALA A 244 -5.28 7.09 14.51
CA ALA A 244 -5.14 8.31 15.31
C ALA A 244 -4.40 9.38 14.51
N THR A 245 -4.84 10.63 14.61
CA THR A 245 -4.12 11.78 14.03
C THR A 245 -2.86 12.04 14.85
N VAL A 246 -1.69 11.80 14.25
CA VAL A 246 -0.40 11.95 14.93
C VAL A 246 0.33 13.26 14.55
N VAL A 247 0.01 13.85 13.40
CA VAL A 247 0.50 15.17 12.99
C VAL A 247 -0.70 16.05 12.67
N THR A 248 -0.89 17.10 13.45
CA THR A 248 -1.96 18.09 13.25
C THR A 248 -1.54 19.20 12.30
N LYS A 249 -2.52 19.97 11.84
CA LYS A 249 -2.29 21.12 10.96
C LYS A 249 -1.36 22.18 11.60
N GLU A 250 -1.51 22.41 12.92
CA GLU A 250 -0.66 23.34 13.66
C GLU A 250 0.80 22.87 13.70
N MET A 251 1.02 21.56 13.87
CA MET A 251 2.35 20.96 13.92
C MET A 251 3.12 21.12 12.60
N LEU A 252 2.42 21.23 11.45
CA LEU A 252 3.06 21.46 10.15
C LEU A 252 3.82 22.80 10.11
N SER A 253 3.41 23.79 10.89
CA SER A 253 4.11 25.07 10.97
C SER A 253 5.50 24.98 11.63
N LEU A 254 5.79 23.89 12.33
CA LEU A 254 7.09 23.61 12.94
C LEU A 254 8.11 23.10 11.92
N MET A 255 7.65 22.58 10.80
CA MET A 255 8.51 21.95 9.79
C MET A 255 9.13 23.00 8.86
N GLU A 256 10.34 22.72 8.40
CA GLU A 256 10.96 23.55 7.39
C GLU A 256 10.20 23.48 6.05
N PRO A 257 10.18 24.58 5.27
CA PRO A 257 9.58 24.58 3.94
C PRO A 257 10.15 23.48 3.04
N LYS A 258 9.25 22.83 2.29
CA LYS A 258 9.57 21.76 1.33
C LYS A 258 10.03 20.45 1.99
N SER A 259 9.74 20.25 3.26
CA SER A 259 9.74 18.92 3.88
C SER A 259 8.62 18.07 3.28
N ILE A 260 8.80 16.77 3.32
CA ILE A 260 7.89 15.77 2.73
C ILE A 260 7.16 15.04 3.85
N LEU A 261 5.86 14.83 3.70
CA LEU A 261 5.06 13.98 4.60
C LEU A 261 4.41 12.89 3.77
N SER A 262 4.79 11.64 3.97
CA SER A 262 4.20 10.46 3.32
C SER A 262 3.25 9.77 4.27
N ASP A 263 1.95 9.81 3.98
CA ASP A 263 0.91 9.16 4.79
C ASP A 263 0.52 7.82 4.16
N VAL A 264 1.09 6.73 4.67
CA VAL A 264 0.79 5.37 4.18
C VAL A 264 -0.53 4.85 4.75
N SER A 265 -1.08 5.49 5.78
CA SER A 265 -2.35 5.12 6.40
C SER A 265 -3.57 5.73 5.70
N ILE A 266 -3.37 6.36 4.55
CA ILE A 266 -4.40 7.16 3.85
C ILE A 266 -5.62 6.33 3.43
N ASP A 267 -5.45 5.07 3.05
CA ASP A 267 -6.51 4.12 2.71
C ASP A 267 -7.51 3.89 3.86
N GLN A 268 -7.08 4.11 5.10
CA GLN A 268 -7.90 4.04 6.30
C GLN A 268 -8.31 5.42 6.84
N GLY A 269 -8.10 6.47 6.07
CA GLY A 269 -8.47 7.85 6.41
C GLY A 269 -7.32 8.73 6.89
N GLY A 270 -6.08 8.25 6.83
CA GLY A 270 -4.85 8.98 7.11
C GLY A 270 -4.56 9.24 8.58
N CYS A 271 -3.28 9.33 8.91
CA CYS A 271 -2.79 9.67 10.25
C CYS A 271 -2.25 11.11 10.36
N PHE A 272 -2.23 11.86 9.27
CA PHE A 272 -1.99 13.31 9.29
C PHE A 272 -3.29 14.05 9.00
N GLU A 273 -3.56 15.13 9.71
CA GLU A 273 -4.82 15.88 9.60
C GLU A 273 -5.10 16.44 8.21
N THR A 274 -4.05 16.78 7.47
CA THR A 274 -4.12 17.40 6.15
C THR A 274 -4.02 16.43 4.99
N SER A 275 -3.84 15.13 5.26
CA SER A 275 -3.74 14.10 4.23
C SER A 275 -5.03 13.98 3.43
N LYS A 276 -4.88 13.76 2.14
CA LYS A 276 -5.98 13.44 1.21
C LYS A 276 -5.53 12.31 0.31
N PRO A 277 -6.42 11.41 -0.10
CA PRO A 277 -6.11 10.39 -1.09
C PRO A 277 -5.57 11.03 -2.38
N THR A 278 -4.54 10.42 -2.94
CA THR A 278 -3.91 10.83 -4.22
C THR A 278 -3.87 9.63 -5.17
N THR A 279 -3.46 9.86 -6.41
CA THR A 279 -3.33 8.80 -7.41
C THR A 279 -1.91 8.81 -7.96
N HIS A 280 -1.48 7.75 -8.64
CA HIS A 280 -0.19 7.73 -9.32
C HIS A 280 -0.04 8.84 -10.38
N GLY A 281 -1.14 9.28 -10.98
CA GLY A 281 -1.15 10.39 -11.95
C GLY A 281 -1.04 11.77 -11.31
N ASP A 282 -1.49 11.92 -10.05
CA ASP A 282 -1.38 13.13 -9.23
C ASP A 282 -0.99 12.72 -7.79
N PRO A 283 0.29 12.41 -7.57
CA PRO A 283 0.73 11.73 -6.35
C PRO A 283 0.90 12.65 -5.14
N THR A 284 0.65 13.96 -5.28
CA THR A 284 0.98 14.92 -4.21
C THR A 284 -0.15 15.90 -3.92
N VAL A 285 -0.29 16.26 -2.65
CA VAL A 285 -1.07 17.42 -2.21
C VAL A 285 -0.09 18.47 -1.66
N SER A 286 -0.07 19.65 -2.25
CA SER A 286 0.70 20.76 -1.69
C SER A 286 -0.10 21.45 -0.59
N TYR A 287 0.48 21.55 0.60
CA TYR A 287 -0.12 22.26 1.71
C TYR A 287 0.81 23.40 2.14
N THR A 288 0.38 24.65 1.90
CA THR A 288 1.16 25.87 2.18
C THR A 288 2.59 25.82 1.60
N HIS A 289 3.55 25.32 2.37
CA HIS A 289 4.98 25.25 2.04
C HIS A 289 5.54 23.81 2.06
N LEU A 290 4.67 22.81 2.24
CA LEU A 290 5.01 21.40 2.33
C LEU A 290 4.44 20.60 1.16
N THR A 291 5.07 19.48 0.83
CA THR A 291 4.57 18.52 -0.14
C THR A 291 4.16 17.23 0.59
N LEU A 292 2.92 16.80 0.39
CA LEU A 292 2.36 15.60 0.99
C LEU A 292 2.10 14.57 -0.11
N PRO A 293 3.04 13.66 -0.41
CA PRO A 293 2.68 12.45 -1.12
C PRO A 293 1.85 11.58 -0.20
N THR A 294 0.74 11.10 -0.69
CA THR A 294 -0.04 10.06 -0.03
C THR A 294 0.02 8.83 -0.93
N ILE A 295 0.51 7.71 -0.39
CA ILE A 295 0.55 6.47 -1.13
C ILE A 295 -0.80 5.80 -0.95
N ASP A 296 -1.73 6.18 -1.83
CA ASP A 296 -2.99 5.48 -1.97
C ASP A 296 -2.78 4.34 -2.96
N ARG A 297 -2.97 3.11 -2.48
CA ARG A 297 -3.05 1.88 -3.29
C ARG A 297 -1.72 1.33 -3.83
N VAL A 298 -1.00 0.67 -2.95
CA VAL A 298 -0.03 -0.37 -3.38
C VAL A 298 -0.77 -1.61 -3.83
#